data_6a2cd8e1f003dc8e4596377d87027c86
#
_entry.id   6a2cd8e1f003dc8e4596377d87027c86
#
_cell.length_a   1.000
_cell.length_b   1.000
_cell.length_c   1.000
_cell.angle_alpha   90.00
_cell.angle_beta   90.00
_cell.angle_gamma   90.00
#
_symmetry.space_group_name_H-M   'P 1'
#
loop_
_entity.id
_entity.type
_entity.pdbx_description
1 polymer ?
#
loop_
_entity_poly.entity_id
_entity_poly.type
_entity_poly.pdbx_seq_one_letter_code
_entity_poly.pdbx_strand_id
1 'polypeptide(L)'
;MKKIVVLFVSVFCFNLFGLNVDVNELKKGKKIDFINYTGAGRNDPTSAVRGIGSSLADRMNSADEARFMMKYSVKRVVSDKEPEKLSAEIFSIHKDAQVDHVNNIRKILSAYFEKRFGYNKDEAYALAVFSTYYNAVYRGNVDYLKTVYKTDVMKNVNATNAGLAVRYDEWPGKTKILIPLSEGASGTIDPDEISGKDVIKEVRKDDGNIEPRKTVVDIKEKQIEKEKQEIEKEKKRIEEEKKINDEKKKKIEDDKKKIEDEKKKIVQKDKEIEDKKKENAKITDPEKKKQEDKKIEEEKKKVDQAKEEVKKKEETVKQEEKKNEQQVIDNKKKEEDVKKKEDEVTKKEETVKEEKKEIANDELKKDVKKGDPKAVDKLNEKEKDLAKKEEELKKKEEALKKNQADRNVIGDKIYYLKIREFLRNGNYNNDLCMIDAANRKILFNSNIPNISGSKYDLFAEGIVVITRVDNEYTEHRLTLVDKEKLTSLKTGTDNIFHRSFVEIRDGFIFAIVKDKDQYFLGRFDKDLKLTAKSERRISQDTFLTFYGDYVYINSEDKKILVLNKADLKFIDVIDPTKISSK
;
A
#
# COMPACT_ATOMS: atom_id res chain seq x y z
N MET A 1 -41.12 32.35 13.01
CA MET A 1 -40.82 31.09 12.28
C MET A 1 -39.32 31.00 12.15
N LYS A 2 -38.68 30.23 13.02
CA LYS A 2 -37.19 30.01 13.02
C LYS A 2 -36.86 28.91 12.03
N LYS A 3 -36.09 29.23 10.99
CA LYS A 3 -35.56 28.25 10.05
C LYS A 3 -34.33 27.58 10.70
N ILE A 4 -34.47 26.29 10.94
CA ILE A 4 -33.36 25.43 11.38
C ILE A 4 -32.54 25.11 10.12
N VAL A 5 -31.31 25.56 10.10
CA VAL A 5 -30.30 25.15 9.11
C VAL A 5 -29.69 23.85 9.64
N VAL A 6 -29.98 22.75 8.98
CA VAL A 6 -29.35 21.45 9.25
C VAL A 6 -28.02 21.41 8.51
N LEU A 7 -26.94 21.49 9.27
CA LEU A 7 -25.57 21.33 8.79
C LEU A 7 -25.31 19.83 8.60
N PHE A 8 -25.27 19.34 7.36
CA PHE A 8 -24.79 18.00 7.05
C PHE A 8 -23.25 17.98 7.16
N VAL A 9 -22.76 17.54 8.30
CA VAL A 9 -21.39 17.08 8.45
C VAL A 9 -21.34 15.65 7.93
N SER A 10 -20.72 15.43 6.78
CA SER A 10 -20.43 14.09 6.27
C SER A 10 -19.33 13.46 7.14
N VAL A 11 -19.79 12.75 8.16
CA VAL A 11 -18.95 11.84 8.93
C VAL A 11 -18.66 10.63 8.03
N PHE A 12 -17.38 10.42 7.72
CA PHE A 12 -16.89 9.17 7.15
C PHE A 12 -17.18 8.05 8.16
N CYS A 13 -18.26 7.34 7.95
CA CYS A 13 -18.55 6.11 8.68
C CYS A 13 -17.71 4.97 8.08
N PHE A 14 -16.58 4.68 8.71
CA PHE A 14 -16.02 3.33 8.64
C PHE A 14 -17.01 2.38 9.31
N ASN A 15 -17.48 1.40 8.58
CA ASN A 15 -18.32 0.33 9.11
C ASN A 15 -17.54 -0.45 10.20
N LEU A 16 -17.91 -0.19 11.46
CA LEU A 16 -17.52 -0.99 12.61
C LEU A 16 -18.50 -2.16 12.74
N PHE A 17 -18.12 -3.31 12.23
CA PHE A 17 -18.77 -4.56 12.60
C PHE A 17 -18.18 -5.07 13.91
N GLY A 18 -19.04 -5.20 14.90
CA GLY A 18 -18.92 -6.10 16.05
C GLY A 18 -17.98 -5.69 17.18
N LEU A 19 -18.29 -4.61 17.90
CA LEU A 19 -17.66 -4.25 19.17
C LEU A 19 -18.58 -4.62 20.35
N ASN A 20 -18.29 -5.73 21.02
CA ASN A 20 -18.72 -5.95 22.40
C ASN A 20 -17.61 -5.49 23.38
N VAL A 21 -17.27 -4.24 23.31
CA VAL A 21 -16.68 -3.50 24.44
C VAL A 21 -17.85 -3.18 25.36
N ASP A 22 -17.60 -3.00 26.64
CA ASP A 22 -18.61 -2.35 27.48
C ASP A 22 -18.78 -0.89 27.01
N VAL A 23 -19.47 -0.79 25.87
CA VAL A 23 -19.72 0.42 25.06
C VAL A 23 -20.49 1.46 25.88
N ASN A 24 -21.10 1.03 27.02
CA ASN A 24 -21.86 1.93 27.87
C ASN A 24 -20.97 2.82 28.74
N GLU A 25 -19.77 2.39 29.07
CA GLU A 25 -18.79 3.26 29.77
C GLU A 25 -18.02 4.16 28.80
N LEU A 26 -17.64 3.68 27.63
CA LEU A 26 -16.98 4.48 26.59
C LEU A 26 -17.93 5.47 25.91
N LYS A 27 -19.21 5.11 25.69
CA LYS A 27 -20.24 6.02 25.14
C LYS A 27 -20.55 7.23 26.02
N LYS A 28 -20.22 7.18 27.31
CA LYS A 28 -20.44 8.32 28.23
C LYS A 28 -19.33 9.36 28.21
N GLY A 29 -18.33 9.25 27.34
CA GLY A 29 -17.21 10.20 27.26
C GLY A 29 -16.35 10.23 28.54
N LYS A 30 -16.46 9.23 29.42
CA LYS A 30 -15.65 9.14 30.63
C LYS A 30 -14.24 8.73 30.27
N LYS A 31 -13.28 9.45 30.86
CA LYS A 31 -11.86 9.15 30.88
C LYS A 31 -11.63 7.75 31.46
N ILE A 32 -10.63 7.00 30.95
CA ILE A 32 -10.12 5.81 31.63
C ILE A 32 -9.39 6.31 32.88
N ASP A 33 -10.11 6.28 34.01
CA ASP A 33 -9.54 6.55 35.35
C ASP A 33 -9.35 5.23 36.07
N PHE A 34 -8.09 4.84 36.29
CA PHE A 34 -7.79 3.65 37.04
C PHE A 34 -8.19 3.83 38.51
N ILE A 35 -9.13 3.02 38.96
CA ILE A 35 -9.58 2.99 40.36
C ILE A 35 -8.59 2.15 41.16
N ASN A 36 -7.73 2.85 41.89
CA ASN A 36 -6.71 2.26 42.73
C ASN A 36 -7.24 2.06 44.16
N TYR A 37 -6.61 1.16 44.94
CA TYR A 37 -6.91 1.01 46.36
C TYR A 37 -6.55 2.29 47.11
N THR A 38 -7.44 2.73 48.00
CA THR A 38 -7.30 3.97 48.77
C THR A 38 -7.19 3.74 50.29
N GLY A 39 -7.20 2.47 50.73
CA GLY A 39 -7.03 2.14 52.14
C GLY A 39 -5.59 2.22 52.64
N ALA A 40 -5.31 1.75 53.84
CA ALA A 40 -3.96 1.67 54.41
C ALA A 40 -3.06 0.85 53.47
N GLY A 41 -2.27 1.55 52.64
CA GLY A 41 -1.48 0.94 51.57
C GLY A 41 -0.30 0.15 52.10
N ARG A 42 0.11 -0.85 51.34
CA ARG A 42 1.44 -1.45 51.49
C ARG A 42 2.48 -0.48 50.98
N ASN A 43 3.36 -0.04 51.82
CA ASN A 43 4.53 0.74 51.43
C ASN A 43 5.64 -0.20 50.97
N ASP A 44 5.38 -0.96 49.88
CA ASP A 44 6.44 -1.75 49.27
C ASP A 44 7.47 -0.80 48.65
N PRO A 45 8.77 -0.97 48.94
CA PRO A 45 9.80 -0.14 48.33
C PRO A 45 9.74 -0.22 46.83
N THR A 46 9.91 0.90 46.16
CA THR A 46 9.93 0.96 44.68
C THR A 46 10.91 -0.04 44.06
N SER A 47 12.06 -0.29 44.72
CA SER A 47 13.04 -1.29 44.33
C SER A 47 12.49 -2.72 44.36
N ALA A 48 11.68 -3.08 45.34
CA ALA A 48 11.06 -4.41 45.41
C ALA A 48 10.03 -4.62 44.28
N VAL A 49 9.19 -3.61 44.02
CA VAL A 49 8.20 -3.66 42.95
C VAL A 49 8.87 -3.77 41.56
N ARG A 50 9.92 -2.96 41.30
CA ARG A 50 10.71 -3.04 40.09
C ARG A 50 11.47 -4.36 39.96
N GLY A 51 11.94 -4.91 41.09
CA GLY A 51 12.62 -6.20 41.18
C GLY A 51 11.82 -7.37 40.61
N ILE A 52 10.47 -7.31 40.68
CA ILE A 52 9.58 -8.29 40.06
C ILE A 52 9.80 -8.31 38.52
N GLY A 53 9.73 -7.14 37.87
CA GLY A 53 9.94 -7.00 36.45
C GLY A 53 11.32 -7.44 35.98
N SER A 54 12.37 -6.99 36.70
CA SER A 54 13.75 -7.36 36.40
C SER A 54 13.99 -8.87 36.52
N SER A 55 13.43 -9.52 37.56
CA SER A 55 13.55 -10.97 37.75
C SER A 55 12.82 -11.78 36.67
N LEU A 56 11.64 -11.29 36.21
CA LEU A 56 10.95 -11.89 35.06
C LEU A 56 11.77 -11.79 33.79
N ALA A 57 12.36 -10.62 33.50
CA ALA A 57 13.21 -10.40 32.34
C ALA A 57 14.43 -11.32 32.29
N ASP A 58 15.13 -11.49 33.44
CA ASP A 58 16.28 -12.40 33.54
C ASP A 58 15.92 -13.83 33.14
N ARG A 59 14.78 -14.30 33.61
CA ARG A 59 14.32 -15.66 33.34
C ARG A 59 13.85 -15.84 31.90
N MET A 60 13.29 -14.78 31.27
CA MET A 60 12.88 -14.79 29.86
C MET A 60 14.06 -14.83 28.88
N ASN A 61 15.28 -14.54 29.31
CA ASN A 61 16.45 -14.64 28.45
C ASN A 61 16.82 -16.08 28.08
N SER A 62 16.33 -17.06 28.83
CA SER A 62 16.61 -18.50 28.64
C SER A 62 15.36 -19.36 28.45
N ALA A 63 14.17 -18.77 28.45
CA ALA A 63 12.89 -19.50 28.37
C ALA A 63 11.80 -18.65 27.72
N ASP A 64 10.80 -19.31 27.12
CA ASP A 64 9.61 -18.64 26.56
C ASP A 64 8.54 -18.32 27.61
N GLU A 65 8.70 -18.78 28.85
CA GLU A 65 7.83 -18.45 29.97
C GLU A 65 8.66 -18.26 31.25
N ALA A 66 8.39 -17.16 31.95
CA ALA A 66 8.98 -16.84 33.22
C ALA A 66 7.89 -16.63 34.29
N ARG A 67 8.15 -17.04 35.53
CA ARG A 67 7.24 -16.86 36.65
C ARG A 67 7.95 -16.25 37.86
N PHE A 68 7.26 -15.37 38.57
CA PHE A 68 7.73 -14.77 39.82
C PHE A 68 6.76 -15.11 40.96
N MET A 69 7.22 -15.91 41.93
CA MET A 69 6.46 -16.33 43.16
C MET A 69 5.03 -16.82 42.88
N MET A 70 4.77 -17.41 41.73
CA MET A 70 3.45 -17.82 41.25
C MET A 70 2.40 -16.66 41.19
N LYS A 71 2.83 -15.42 41.44
CA LYS A 71 1.96 -14.21 41.42
C LYS A 71 1.95 -13.49 40.08
N TYR A 72 3.07 -13.56 39.37
CA TYR A 72 3.23 -12.92 38.08
C TYR A 72 3.91 -13.89 37.11
N SER A 73 3.56 -13.81 35.84
CA SER A 73 4.27 -14.52 34.78
C SER A 73 4.30 -13.73 33.48
N VAL A 74 5.30 -14.01 32.66
CA VAL A 74 5.36 -13.57 31.27
C VAL A 74 5.51 -14.79 30.40
N LYS A 75 4.77 -14.83 29.30
CA LYS A 75 4.87 -15.84 28.26
C LYS A 75 5.09 -15.16 26.92
N ARG A 76 6.16 -15.53 26.22
CA ARG A 76 6.45 -15.12 24.85
C ARG A 76 5.73 -16.06 23.88
N VAL A 77 5.01 -15.50 22.92
CA VAL A 77 4.33 -16.25 21.89
C VAL A 77 4.70 -15.65 20.52
N VAL A 78 5.60 -16.33 19.83
CA VAL A 78 6.08 -15.99 18.50
C VAL A 78 5.72 -17.12 17.55
N SER A 79 5.30 -16.80 16.33
CA SER A 79 4.94 -17.78 15.31
C SER A 79 5.29 -17.19 13.93
N ASP A 80 5.77 -18.02 13.01
CA ASP A 80 6.02 -17.63 11.62
C ASP A 80 4.75 -17.67 10.75
N LYS A 81 3.63 -18.14 11.34
CA LYS A 81 2.32 -18.14 10.70
C LYS A 81 1.69 -16.75 10.81
N GLU A 82 0.86 -16.39 9.82
CA GLU A 82 0.14 -15.11 9.80
C GLU A 82 1.12 -13.91 9.90
N PRO A 83 2.02 -13.72 8.92
CA PRO A 83 3.04 -12.67 8.95
C PRO A 83 2.46 -11.26 9.05
N GLU A 84 1.21 -11.06 8.64
CA GLU A 84 0.47 -9.80 8.73
C GLU A 84 0.00 -9.45 10.14
N LYS A 85 0.16 -10.37 11.11
CA LYS A 85 -0.28 -10.19 12.49
C LYS A 85 0.88 -10.21 13.47
N LEU A 86 0.67 -9.56 14.62
CA LEU A 86 1.69 -9.40 15.64
C LEU A 86 1.84 -10.63 16.54
N SER A 87 3.06 -10.95 16.87
CA SER A 87 3.45 -11.76 18.02
C SER A 87 3.31 -10.96 19.31
N ALA A 88 3.31 -11.60 20.47
CA ALA A 88 3.21 -10.88 21.74
C ALA A 88 3.98 -11.54 22.88
N GLU A 89 4.37 -10.74 23.87
CA GLU A 89 4.60 -11.21 25.23
C GLU A 89 3.36 -10.94 26.08
N ILE A 90 2.95 -11.92 26.89
CA ILE A 90 1.73 -11.88 27.69
C ILE A 90 2.10 -11.84 29.15
N PHE A 91 1.96 -10.66 29.76
CA PHE A 91 2.16 -10.50 31.22
C PHE A 91 0.88 -10.82 31.96
N SER A 92 0.92 -11.79 32.85
CA SER A 92 -0.23 -12.27 33.64
C SER A 92 -0.13 -11.89 35.09
N ILE A 93 -1.24 -11.40 35.66
CA ILE A 93 -1.41 -11.15 37.11
C ILE A 93 -2.26 -12.30 37.64
N HIS A 94 -1.66 -13.19 38.46
CA HIS A 94 -2.33 -14.34 39.00
C HIS A 94 -3.18 -13.99 40.25
N LYS A 95 -4.08 -14.90 40.63
CA LYS A 95 -5.06 -14.67 41.72
C LYS A 95 -4.46 -14.28 43.08
N ASP A 96 -3.25 -14.75 43.36
CA ASP A 96 -2.57 -14.49 44.63
C ASP A 96 -1.67 -13.23 44.56
N ALA A 97 -1.68 -12.50 43.44
CA ALA A 97 -0.98 -11.24 43.33
C ALA A 97 -1.68 -10.15 44.17
N GLN A 98 -0.87 -9.29 44.75
CA GLN A 98 -1.36 -8.20 45.60
C GLN A 98 -0.93 -6.86 44.97
N VAL A 99 -1.45 -6.56 43.79
CA VAL A 99 -1.24 -5.29 43.11
C VAL A 99 -2.50 -4.45 43.28
N ASP A 100 -2.36 -3.27 43.85
CA ASP A 100 -3.43 -2.40 44.29
C ASP A 100 -3.43 -1.03 43.62
N HIS A 101 -2.38 -0.72 42.83
CA HIS A 101 -2.22 0.56 42.16
C HIS A 101 -1.63 0.38 40.77
N VAL A 102 -2.18 1.07 39.77
CA VAL A 102 -1.72 0.99 38.36
C VAL A 102 -0.23 1.36 38.20
N ASN A 103 0.25 2.31 39.01
CA ASN A 103 1.67 2.67 38.98
C ASN A 103 2.60 1.53 39.43
N ASN A 104 2.14 0.59 40.23
CA ASN A 104 2.92 -0.60 40.55
C ASN A 104 3.01 -1.55 39.36
N ILE A 105 1.93 -1.71 38.59
CA ILE A 105 1.98 -2.43 37.31
C ILE A 105 2.96 -1.76 36.35
N ARG A 106 2.88 -0.42 36.21
CA ARG A 106 3.79 0.35 35.37
C ARG A 106 5.25 0.23 35.77
N LYS A 107 5.55 0.22 37.09
CA LYS A 107 6.90 -0.02 37.63
C LYS A 107 7.42 -1.41 37.27
N ILE A 108 6.58 -2.44 37.38
CA ILE A 108 6.93 -3.83 37.06
C ILE A 108 7.23 -3.91 35.54
N LEU A 109 6.32 -3.42 34.71
CA LEU A 109 6.48 -3.43 33.26
C LEU A 109 7.68 -2.60 32.79
N SER A 110 7.89 -1.40 33.33
CA SER A 110 9.04 -0.56 33.02
C SER A 110 10.36 -1.28 33.33
N ALA A 111 10.51 -1.89 34.54
CA ALA A 111 11.72 -2.63 34.85
C ALA A 111 11.90 -3.89 33.98
N TYR A 112 10.81 -4.52 33.57
CA TYR A 112 10.82 -5.61 32.59
C TYR A 112 11.30 -5.13 31.24
N PHE A 113 10.76 -4.02 30.71
CA PHE A 113 11.10 -3.47 29.40
C PHE A 113 12.57 -2.98 29.34
N GLU A 114 13.05 -2.32 30.40
CA GLU A 114 14.45 -1.93 30.50
C GLU A 114 15.38 -3.13 30.33
N LYS A 115 15.11 -4.20 31.05
CA LYS A 115 16.03 -5.33 31.10
C LYS A 115 15.84 -6.32 29.96
N ARG A 116 14.62 -6.49 29.49
CA ARG A 116 14.28 -7.43 28.43
C ARG A 116 14.59 -6.90 27.05
N PHE A 117 14.27 -5.63 26.79
CA PHE A 117 14.37 -5.02 25.46
C PHE A 117 15.46 -3.95 25.37
N GLY A 118 16.11 -3.59 26.47
CA GLY A 118 17.21 -2.62 26.49
C GLY A 118 16.76 -1.15 26.39
N TYR A 119 15.52 -0.86 26.65
CA TYR A 119 15.03 0.53 26.73
C TYR A 119 15.66 1.27 27.92
N ASN A 120 15.91 2.59 27.76
CA ASN A 120 16.26 3.42 28.91
C ASN A 120 15.05 3.60 29.84
N LYS A 121 15.28 4.22 31.01
CA LYS A 121 14.23 4.34 32.05
C LYS A 121 12.99 5.11 31.59
N ASP A 122 13.19 6.19 30.83
CA ASP A 122 12.10 7.06 30.37
C ASP A 122 11.32 6.37 29.24
N GLU A 123 12.00 5.75 28.30
CA GLU A 123 11.39 4.94 27.24
C GLU A 123 10.58 3.78 27.81
N ALA A 124 11.16 3.02 28.73
CA ALA A 124 10.50 1.88 29.35
C ALA A 124 9.27 2.30 30.18
N TYR A 125 9.35 3.44 30.88
CA TYR A 125 8.21 3.97 31.62
C TYR A 125 7.10 4.47 30.70
N ALA A 126 7.45 5.19 29.64
CA ALA A 126 6.48 5.65 28.65
C ALA A 126 5.75 4.47 28.00
N LEU A 127 6.48 3.44 27.57
CA LEU A 127 5.90 2.21 27.01
C LEU A 127 5.03 1.49 28.03
N ALA A 128 5.39 1.47 29.32
CA ALA A 128 4.56 0.88 30.37
C ALA A 128 3.25 1.66 30.59
N VAL A 129 3.29 2.99 30.52
CA VAL A 129 2.08 3.84 30.56
C VAL A 129 1.18 3.47 29.38
N PHE A 130 1.69 3.49 28.15
CA PHE A 130 0.90 3.16 26.96
C PHE A 130 0.38 1.73 26.98
N SER A 131 1.18 0.75 27.41
CA SER A 131 0.74 -0.64 27.55
C SER A 131 -0.42 -0.79 28.54
N THR A 132 -0.45 -0.03 29.64
CA THR A 132 -1.59 -0.07 30.57
C THR A 132 -2.86 0.53 29.95
N TYR A 133 -2.75 1.65 29.23
CA TYR A 133 -3.89 2.25 28.54
C TYR A 133 -4.37 1.39 27.37
N TYR A 134 -3.47 0.86 26.54
CA TYR A 134 -3.80 -0.05 25.44
C TYR A 134 -4.63 -1.24 25.94
N ASN A 135 -4.15 -1.89 26.97
CA ASN A 135 -4.83 -3.05 27.54
C ASN A 135 -6.13 -2.69 28.29
N ALA A 136 -6.31 -1.44 28.70
CA ALA A 136 -7.57 -0.98 29.27
C ALA A 136 -8.60 -0.61 28.18
N VAL A 137 -8.16 0.06 27.12
CA VAL A 137 -9.00 0.42 25.96
C VAL A 137 -9.59 -0.82 25.32
N TYR A 138 -8.77 -1.86 25.13
CA TYR A 138 -9.18 -3.10 24.44
C TYR A 138 -9.49 -4.25 25.40
N ARG A 139 -9.79 -3.95 26.67
CA ARG A 139 -10.17 -4.94 27.68
C ARG A 139 -11.33 -5.83 27.21
N GLY A 140 -11.10 -7.14 27.11
CA GLY A 140 -12.10 -8.13 26.73
C GLY A 140 -12.55 -8.08 25.25
N ASN A 141 -12.04 -7.17 24.44
CA ASN A 141 -12.39 -7.05 23.03
C ASN A 141 -11.63 -8.09 22.19
N VAL A 142 -12.04 -9.36 22.32
CA VAL A 142 -11.40 -10.49 21.66
C VAL A 142 -11.47 -10.37 20.13
N ASP A 143 -12.53 -9.77 19.58
CA ASP A 143 -12.70 -9.64 18.14
C ASP A 143 -11.69 -8.66 17.54
N TYR A 144 -11.48 -7.51 18.18
CA TYR A 144 -10.39 -6.61 17.79
C TYR A 144 -9.03 -7.30 17.94
N LEU A 145 -8.76 -7.92 19.10
CA LEU A 145 -7.46 -8.55 19.35
C LEU A 145 -7.14 -9.68 18.34
N LYS A 146 -8.13 -10.40 17.81
CA LYS A 146 -7.94 -11.38 16.73
C LYS A 146 -7.53 -10.74 15.40
N THR A 147 -7.88 -9.49 15.15
CA THR A 147 -7.42 -8.79 13.94
C THR A 147 -5.95 -8.39 14.03
N VAL A 148 -5.47 -8.09 15.24
CA VAL A 148 -4.11 -7.62 15.51
C VAL A 148 -3.14 -8.77 15.74
N TYR A 149 -3.52 -9.76 16.57
CA TYR A 149 -2.60 -10.79 17.04
C TYR A 149 -2.77 -12.12 16.32
N LYS A 150 -1.65 -12.81 16.16
CA LYS A 150 -1.58 -14.18 15.63
C LYS A 150 -2.50 -15.13 16.43
N THR A 151 -3.04 -16.13 15.74
CA THR A 151 -3.92 -17.12 16.37
C THR A 151 -3.27 -17.81 17.57
N ASP A 152 -1.96 -18.05 17.52
CA ASP A 152 -1.23 -18.67 18.63
C ASP A 152 -1.18 -17.76 19.88
N VAL A 153 -1.12 -16.44 19.73
CA VAL A 153 -1.27 -15.48 20.85
C VAL A 153 -2.67 -15.58 21.44
N MET A 154 -3.70 -15.58 20.58
CA MET A 154 -5.10 -15.56 21.00
C MET A 154 -5.55 -16.83 21.74
N LYS A 155 -4.87 -17.97 21.55
CA LYS A 155 -5.10 -19.20 22.35
C LYS A 155 -4.83 -19.01 23.86
N ASN A 156 -4.07 -17.98 24.23
CA ASN A 156 -3.68 -17.73 25.63
C ASN A 156 -4.60 -16.75 26.35
N VAL A 157 -5.55 -16.11 25.68
CA VAL A 157 -6.44 -15.08 26.23
C VAL A 157 -7.91 -15.36 25.88
N ASN A 158 -8.81 -14.78 26.65
CA ASN A 158 -10.25 -14.83 26.41
C ASN A 158 -10.92 -13.52 26.87
N ALA A 159 -12.21 -13.37 26.63
CA ALA A 159 -12.95 -12.14 26.95
C ALA A 159 -12.90 -11.74 28.45
N THR A 160 -12.70 -12.68 29.35
CA THR A 160 -12.67 -12.39 30.79
C THR A 160 -11.29 -11.98 31.31
N ASN A 161 -10.21 -12.28 30.59
CA ASN A 161 -8.85 -12.02 31.04
C ASN A 161 -7.97 -11.20 30.11
N ALA A 162 -8.38 -10.99 28.84
CA ALA A 162 -7.60 -10.19 27.88
C ALA A 162 -7.60 -8.71 28.30
N GLY A 163 -6.41 -8.14 28.48
CA GLY A 163 -6.21 -6.74 28.83
C GLY A 163 -6.30 -6.46 30.35
N LEU A 164 -6.40 -5.18 30.70
CA LEU A 164 -6.36 -4.66 32.08
C LEU A 164 -7.69 -4.00 32.44
N ALA A 165 -8.35 -4.44 33.51
CA ALA A 165 -9.56 -3.79 34.02
C ALA A 165 -9.23 -2.41 34.60
N VAL A 166 -10.24 -1.52 34.66
CA VAL A 166 -10.08 -0.19 35.27
C VAL A 166 -9.94 -0.27 36.78
N ARG A 167 -10.55 -1.28 37.41
CA ARG A 167 -10.58 -1.45 38.87
C ARG A 167 -9.50 -2.41 39.35
N TYR A 168 -8.79 -2.03 40.43
CA TYR A 168 -7.69 -2.81 41.00
C TYR A 168 -8.13 -4.20 41.51
N ASP A 169 -9.35 -4.33 42.03
CA ASP A 169 -9.89 -5.57 42.60
C ASP A 169 -10.25 -6.61 41.49
N GLU A 170 -10.27 -6.19 40.26
CA GLU A 170 -10.44 -7.07 39.10
C GLU A 170 -9.12 -7.56 38.49
N TRP A 171 -7.96 -7.06 38.94
CA TRP A 171 -6.68 -7.43 38.32
C TRP A 171 -6.22 -8.85 38.69
N PRO A 172 -6.27 -9.30 39.97
CA PRO A 172 -5.80 -10.63 40.33
C PRO A 172 -6.61 -11.76 39.66
N GLY A 173 -5.92 -12.63 38.92
CA GLY A 173 -6.50 -13.79 38.23
C GLY A 173 -7.30 -13.49 36.97
N LYS A 174 -7.57 -12.21 36.66
CA LYS A 174 -8.38 -11.79 35.51
C LYS A 174 -7.64 -10.85 34.56
N THR A 175 -6.31 -10.77 34.64
CA THR A 175 -5.52 -9.83 33.81
C THR A 175 -4.42 -10.54 33.06
N LYS A 176 -4.42 -10.36 31.76
CA LYS A 176 -3.35 -10.71 30.84
C LYS A 176 -3.07 -9.50 29.96
N ILE A 177 -1.98 -8.80 30.26
CA ILE A 177 -1.52 -7.64 29.52
C ILE A 177 -0.81 -8.15 28.27
N LEU A 178 -1.34 -7.80 27.11
CA LEU A 178 -0.75 -8.08 25.82
C LEU A 178 0.28 -6.98 25.51
N ILE A 179 1.50 -7.40 25.20
CA ILE A 179 2.61 -6.54 24.81
C ILE A 179 2.93 -6.91 23.35
N PRO A 180 2.50 -6.12 22.36
CA PRO A 180 2.73 -6.42 20.97
C PRO A 180 4.21 -6.32 20.64
N LEU A 181 4.71 -7.25 19.82
CA LEU A 181 6.09 -7.29 19.37
C LEU A 181 6.15 -6.90 17.90
N SER A 182 7.01 -5.93 17.59
CA SER A 182 7.33 -5.56 16.20
C SER A 182 7.95 -6.75 15.47
N GLU A 183 7.71 -6.83 14.15
CA GLU A 183 8.37 -7.81 13.29
C GLU A 183 9.86 -7.49 13.14
N GLY A 184 10.68 -8.55 13.08
CA GLY A 184 12.12 -8.45 12.88
C GLY A 184 12.93 -9.18 13.95
N ALA A 185 14.22 -9.32 13.71
CA ALA A 185 15.16 -10.09 14.55
C ALA A 185 15.29 -9.58 15.99
N SER A 186 14.90 -8.34 16.28
CA SER A 186 14.98 -7.74 17.62
C SER A 186 13.75 -7.98 18.50
N GLY A 187 12.57 -8.22 17.92
CA GLY A 187 11.33 -8.48 18.64
C GLY A 187 11.06 -7.48 19.77
N THR A 188 11.27 -6.19 19.51
CA THR A 188 11.00 -5.09 20.46
C THR A 188 9.50 -4.81 20.53
N ILE A 189 9.08 -4.00 21.51
CA ILE A 189 7.66 -3.60 21.62
C ILE A 189 7.27 -2.79 20.38
N ASP A 190 6.09 -3.09 19.83
CA ASP A 190 5.53 -2.30 18.73
C ASP A 190 4.92 -1.00 19.27
N PRO A 191 5.54 0.17 19.03
CA PRO A 191 5.06 1.44 19.56
C PRO A 191 3.83 1.95 18.80
N ASP A 192 3.62 1.57 17.56
CA ASP A 192 2.50 2.02 16.75
C ASP A 192 1.21 1.36 17.23
N GLU A 193 1.24 0.05 17.51
CA GLU A 193 0.09 -0.66 18.02
C GLU A 193 -0.31 -0.17 19.42
N ILE A 194 0.62 -0.06 20.38
CA ILE A 194 0.28 0.39 21.75
C ILE A 194 -0.14 1.85 21.83
N SER A 195 0.15 2.65 20.79
CA SER A 195 -0.21 4.07 20.74
C SER A 195 -1.17 4.38 19.58
N GLY A 196 -2.02 3.43 19.22
CA GLY A 196 -3.10 3.64 18.25
C GLY A 196 -4.04 4.80 18.64
N LYS A 197 -4.79 5.32 17.69
CA LYS A 197 -5.62 6.56 17.84
C LYS A 197 -6.52 6.54 19.09
N ASP A 198 -7.14 5.42 19.41
CA ASP A 198 -8.04 5.30 20.56
C ASP A 198 -7.25 5.36 21.88
N VAL A 199 -6.06 4.78 21.91
CA VAL A 199 -5.17 4.83 23.07
C VAL A 199 -4.64 6.25 23.30
N ILE A 200 -4.14 6.90 22.25
CA ILE A 200 -3.69 8.30 22.32
C ILE A 200 -4.79 9.21 22.87
N LYS A 201 -6.03 9.03 22.38
CA LYS A 201 -7.19 9.80 22.86
C LYS A 201 -7.40 9.67 24.38
N GLU A 202 -7.23 8.48 24.94
CA GLU A 202 -7.36 8.27 26.37
C GLU A 202 -6.14 8.79 27.15
N VAL A 203 -4.94 8.54 26.67
CA VAL A 203 -3.69 9.05 27.27
C VAL A 203 -3.66 10.57 27.36
N ARG A 204 -4.18 11.28 26.33
CA ARG A 204 -4.28 12.76 26.27
C ARG A 204 -5.18 13.37 27.34
N LYS A 205 -6.15 12.64 27.84
CA LYS A 205 -7.06 13.15 28.89
C LYS A 205 -6.35 13.42 30.22
N ASP A 206 -5.12 12.95 30.37
CA ASP A 206 -4.28 13.16 31.54
C ASP A 206 -3.06 14.02 31.16
N ASP A 207 -3.06 15.29 31.60
CA ASP A 207 -1.97 16.26 31.35
C ASP A 207 -0.61 15.76 31.92
N GLY A 208 -0.61 14.78 32.85
CA GLY A 208 0.60 14.12 33.36
C GLY A 208 1.30 13.22 32.34
N ASN A 209 0.61 12.82 31.27
CA ASN A 209 1.13 11.91 30.25
C ASN A 209 1.81 12.62 29.05
N ILE A 210 2.03 13.92 29.09
CA ILE A 210 2.68 14.66 28.00
C ILE A 210 4.09 14.10 27.76
N GLU A 211 4.92 13.94 28.79
CA GLU A 211 6.28 13.40 28.64
C GLU A 211 6.30 11.95 28.15
N PRO A 212 5.49 11.00 28.67
CA PRO A 212 5.35 9.68 28.05
C PRO A 212 4.96 9.70 26.57
N ARG A 213 4.10 10.64 26.15
CA ARG A 213 3.71 10.78 24.74
C ARG A 213 4.87 11.24 23.86
N LYS A 214 5.67 12.24 24.31
CA LYS A 214 6.88 12.66 23.60
C LYS A 214 7.84 11.48 23.43
N THR A 215 8.10 10.80 24.52
CA THR A 215 9.04 9.67 24.52
C THR A 215 8.62 8.56 23.56
N VAL A 216 7.32 8.23 23.47
CA VAL A 216 6.83 7.22 22.52
C VAL A 216 6.99 7.71 21.09
N VAL A 217 6.76 9.00 20.81
CA VAL A 217 7.00 9.60 19.50
C VAL A 217 8.48 9.53 19.12
N ASP A 218 9.39 9.81 20.05
CA ASP A 218 10.84 9.68 19.81
C ASP A 218 11.26 8.22 19.54
N ILE A 219 10.62 7.23 20.19
CA ILE A 219 10.83 5.81 19.92
C ILE A 219 10.39 5.47 18.47
N LYS A 220 9.21 5.94 18.06
CA LYS A 220 8.72 5.75 16.70
C LYS A 220 9.66 6.35 15.65
N GLU A 221 10.19 7.55 15.89
CA GLU A 221 11.17 8.18 14.99
C GLU A 221 12.44 7.36 14.84
N LYS A 222 12.98 6.85 15.97
CA LYS A 222 14.15 5.99 15.93
C LYS A 222 13.90 4.69 15.16
N GLN A 223 12.68 4.16 15.25
CA GLN A 223 12.29 2.96 14.50
C GLN A 223 12.16 3.27 13.00
N ILE A 224 11.48 4.34 12.64
CA ILE A 224 11.36 4.82 11.25
C ILE A 224 12.74 5.02 10.62
N GLU A 225 13.68 5.62 11.35
CA GLU A 225 15.03 5.82 10.83
C GLU A 225 15.77 4.49 10.56
N LYS A 226 15.60 3.50 11.44
CA LYS A 226 16.16 2.16 11.22
C LYS A 226 15.51 1.49 9.99
N GLU A 227 14.18 1.54 9.86
CA GLU A 227 13.46 0.99 8.71
C GLU A 227 13.95 1.63 7.39
N LYS A 228 14.18 2.94 7.37
CA LYS A 228 14.77 3.65 6.21
C LYS A 228 16.17 3.16 5.86
N GLN A 229 17.01 2.96 6.86
CA GLN A 229 18.37 2.45 6.62
C GLN A 229 18.35 1.02 6.07
N GLU A 230 17.43 0.18 6.52
CA GLU A 230 17.24 -1.17 5.98
C GLU A 230 16.75 -1.15 4.54
N ILE A 231 15.75 -0.32 4.23
CA ILE A 231 15.25 -0.10 2.88
C ILE A 231 16.37 0.36 1.94
N GLU A 232 17.20 1.31 2.37
CA GLU A 232 18.31 1.80 1.56
C GLU A 232 19.38 0.72 1.29
N LYS A 233 19.65 -0.14 2.26
CA LYS A 233 20.54 -1.30 2.09
C LYS A 233 19.96 -2.30 1.10
N GLU A 234 18.64 -2.56 1.19
CA GLU A 234 17.96 -3.49 0.30
C GLU A 234 17.94 -2.97 -1.15
N LYS A 235 17.72 -1.67 -1.34
CA LYS A 235 17.81 -1.02 -2.65
C LYS A 235 19.19 -1.18 -3.30
N LYS A 236 20.25 -0.94 -2.53
CA LYS A 236 21.62 -1.10 -3.03
C LYS A 236 21.90 -2.55 -3.47
N ARG A 237 21.44 -3.54 -2.69
CA ARG A 237 21.57 -4.96 -3.07
C ARG A 237 20.83 -5.27 -4.38
N ILE A 238 19.61 -4.78 -4.53
CA ILE A 238 18.84 -5.00 -5.76
C ILE A 238 19.52 -4.34 -6.96
N GLU A 239 20.10 -3.16 -6.78
CA GLU A 239 20.85 -2.48 -7.85
C GLU A 239 22.11 -3.25 -8.26
N GLU A 240 22.84 -3.81 -7.30
CA GLU A 240 23.98 -4.68 -7.58
C GLU A 240 23.56 -5.97 -8.30
N GLU A 241 22.48 -6.62 -7.84
CA GLU A 241 21.92 -7.81 -8.51
C GLU A 241 21.49 -7.51 -9.95
N LYS A 242 20.92 -6.34 -10.22
CA LYS A 242 20.57 -5.90 -11.59
C LYS A 242 21.80 -5.75 -12.48
N LYS A 243 22.86 -5.12 -12.00
CA LYS A 243 24.13 -4.99 -12.75
C LYS A 243 24.68 -6.37 -13.12
N ILE A 244 24.69 -7.30 -12.18
CA ILE A 244 25.12 -8.69 -12.43
C ILE A 244 24.26 -9.37 -13.51
N ASN A 245 22.92 -9.17 -13.46
CA ASN A 245 22.01 -9.76 -14.44
C ASN A 245 22.20 -9.16 -15.83
N ASP A 246 22.47 -7.86 -15.93
CA ASP A 246 22.75 -7.18 -17.19
C ASP A 246 24.08 -7.65 -17.81
N GLU A 247 25.12 -7.86 -16.99
CA GLU A 247 26.38 -8.44 -17.44
C GLU A 247 26.21 -9.88 -17.94
N LYS A 248 25.45 -10.70 -17.21
CA LYS A 248 25.11 -12.08 -17.66
C LYS A 248 24.36 -12.07 -18.99
N LYS A 249 23.40 -11.16 -19.13
CA LYS A 249 22.63 -11.01 -20.38
C LYS A 249 23.54 -10.71 -21.58
N LYS A 250 24.49 -9.77 -21.42
CA LYS A 250 25.46 -9.44 -22.46
C LYS A 250 26.31 -10.68 -22.84
N LYS A 251 26.79 -11.41 -21.83
CA LYS A 251 27.55 -12.63 -22.07
C LYS A 251 26.76 -13.69 -22.83
N ILE A 252 25.50 -13.90 -22.44
CA ILE A 252 24.58 -14.82 -23.12
C ILE A 252 24.39 -14.41 -24.60
N GLU A 253 24.21 -13.12 -24.88
CA GLU A 253 24.09 -12.60 -26.25
C GLU A 253 25.36 -12.83 -27.07
N ASP A 254 26.54 -12.62 -26.49
CA ASP A 254 27.82 -12.87 -27.16
C ASP A 254 28.05 -14.36 -27.43
N ASP A 255 27.69 -15.23 -26.50
CA ASP A 255 27.83 -16.68 -26.68
C ASP A 255 26.83 -17.20 -27.74
N LYS A 256 25.60 -16.66 -27.81
CA LYS A 256 24.65 -16.92 -28.90
C LYS A 256 25.24 -16.56 -30.27
N LYS A 257 25.89 -15.40 -30.40
CA LYS A 257 26.53 -15.00 -31.66
C LYS A 257 27.65 -15.96 -32.06
N LYS A 258 28.52 -16.36 -31.12
CA LYS A 258 29.58 -17.34 -31.37
C LYS A 258 29.02 -18.68 -31.85
N ILE A 259 27.97 -19.17 -31.20
CA ILE A 259 27.28 -20.40 -31.58
C ILE A 259 26.72 -20.31 -33.00
N GLU A 260 26.11 -19.17 -33.36
CA GLU A 260 25.60 -18.95 -34.72
C GLU A 260 26.70 -18.95 -35.77
N ASP A 261 27.86 -18.34 -35.49
CA ASP A 261 29.00 -18.35 -36.37
C ASP A 261 29.64 -19.76 -36.50
N GLU A 262 29.70 -20.52 -35.41
CA GLU A 262 30.12 -21.93 -35.44
C GLU A 262 29.20 -22.78 -36.31
N LYS A 263 27.88 -22.58 -36.22
CA LYS A 263 26.88 -23.24 -37.07
C LYS A 263 27.08 -22.92 -38.57
N LYS A 264 27.30 -21.67 -38.92
CA LYS A 264 27.57 -21.28 -40.31
C LYS A 264 28.80 -22.00 -40.87
N LYS A 265 29.87 -22.10 -40.07
CA LYS A 265 31.09 -22.83 -40.46
C LYS A 265 30.84 -24.33 -40.65
N ILE A 266 30.01 -24.93 -39.81
CA ILE A 266 29.63 -26.34 -39.89
C ILE A 266 28.84 -26.59 -41.18
N VAL A 267 27.85 -25.76 -41.48
CA VAL A 267 27.03 -25.87 -42.71
C VAL A 267 27.90 -25.76 -43.94
N GLN A 268 28.90 -24.86 -43.94
CA GLN A 268 29.80 -24.71 -45.05
C GLN A 268 30.69 -25.97 -45.23
N LYS A 269 31.22 -26.55 -44.15
CA LYS A 269 31.98 -27.79 -44.22
C LYS A 269 31.15 -28.98 -44.67
N ASP A 270 29.90 -29.08 -44.21
CA ASP A 270 28.96 -30.13 -44.71
C ASP A 270 28.79 -30.06 -46.23
N LYS A 271 28.65 -28.85 -46.77
CA LYS A 271 28.53 -28.63 -48.21
C LYS A 271 29.80 -29.03 -48.95
N GLU A 272 30.96 -28.65 -48.43
CA GLU A 272 32.26 -29.03 -48.99
C GLU A 272 32.45 -30.58 -49.00
N ILE A 273 32.01 -31.27 -47.97
CA ILE A 273 32.01 -32.75 -47.88
C ILE A 273 31.09 -33.36 -48.95
N GLU A 274 29.91 -32.77 -49.14
CA GLU A 274 28.97 -33.26 -50.17
C GLU A 274 29.54 -33.06 -51.57
N ASP A 275 30.19 -31.94 -51.84
CA ASP A 275 30.80 -31.68 -53.13
C ASP A 275 32.01 -32.61 -53.37
N LYS A 276 32.87 -32.85 -52.35
CA LYS A 276 33.91 -33.86 -52.43
C LYS A 276 33.37 -35.28 -52.71
N LYS A 277 32.26 -35.68 -52.13
CA LYS A 277 31.60 -36.97 -52.41
C LYS A 277 31.16 -37.09 -53.87
N LYS A 278 30.59 -36.00 -54.46
CA LYS A 278 30.17 -35.94 -55.87
C LYS A 278 31.38 -36.05 -56.80
N GLU A 279 32.53 -35.43 -56.42
CA GLU A 279 33.76 -35.54 -57.20
C GLU A 279 34.41 -36.95 -57.07
N ASN A 280 34.42 -37.50 -55.86
CA ASN A 280 34.94 -38.84 -55.64
C ASN A 280 34.14 -39.93 -56.36
N ALA A 281 32.85 -39.72 -56.54
CA ALA A 281 32.00 -40.63 -57.34
C ALA A 281 32.41 -40.72 -58.82
N LYS A 282 33.19 -39.73 -59.36
CA LYS A 282 33.68 -39.70 -60.75
C LYS A 282 35.04 -40.40 -60.92
N ILE A 283 35.71 -40.80 -59.80
CA ILE A 283 37.02 -41.46 -59.84
C ILE A 283 36.82 -42.92 -60.27
N THR A 284 37.50 -43.31 -61.34
CA THR A 284 37.47 -44.68 -61.91
C THR A 284 38.54 -45.59 -61.34
N ASP A 285 39.60 -45.06 -60.72
CA ASP A 285 40.67 -45.80 -60.06
C ASP A 285 40.23 -46.30 -58.67
N PRO A 286 40.15 -47.65 -58.41
CA PRO A 286 39.60 -48.19 -57.16
C PRO A 286 40.45 -47.86 -55.92
N GLU A 287 41.78 -47.78 -56.06
CA GLU A 287 42.64 -47.50 -54.90
C GLU A 287 42.59 -46.02 -54.51
N LYS A 288 42.60 -45.14 -55.45
CA LYS A 288 42.46 -43.69 -55.23
C LYS A 288 41.10 -43.37 -54.64
N LYS A 289 40.05 -44.02 -55.15
CA LYS A 289 38.67 -43.85 -54.62
C LYS A 289 38.57 -44.24 -53.13
N LYS A 290 39.17 -45.39 -52.78
CA LYS A 290 39.20 -45.91 -51.41
C LYS A 290 39.96 -45.01 -50.43
N GLN A 291 41.03 -44.37 -50.88
CA GLN A 291 41.79 -43.40 -50.08
C GLN A 291 41.00 -42.10 -49.85
N GLU A 292 40.30 -41.63 -50.86
CA GLU A 292 39.50 -40.41 -50.74
C GLU A 292 38.23 -40.65 -49.93
N ASP A 293 37.59 -41.79 -50.04
CA ASP A 293 36.46 -42.22 -49.18
C ASP A 293 36.83 -42.19 -47.71
N LYS A 294 38.02 -42.67 -47.34
CA LYS A 294 38.51 -42.61 -45.94
C LYS A 294 38.68 -41.15 -45.42
N LYS A 295 39.26 -40.28 -46.27
CA LYS A 295 39.42 -38.88 -45.87
C LYS A 295 38.05 -38.16 -45.68
N ILE A 296 37.13 -38.42 -46.59
CA ILE A 296 35.78 -37.86 -46.54
C ILE A 296 35.05 -38.36 -45.26
N GLU A 297 35.23 -39.65 -44.91
CA GLU A 297 34.64 -40.23 -43.68
C GLU A 297 35.24 -39.62 -42.40
N GLU A 298 36.56 -39.36 -42.36
CA GLU A 298 37.22 -38.67 -41.27
C GLU A 298 36.79 -37.20 -41.12
N GLU A 299 36.66 -36.50 -42.22
CA GLU A 299 36.14 -35.13 -42.21
C GLU A 299 34.69 -35.07 -41.74
N LYS A 300 33.86 -36.01 -42.16
CA LYS A 300 32.48 -36.14 -41.74
C LYS A 300 32.35 -36.42 -40.24
N LYS A 301 33.17 -37.30 -39.67
CA LYS A 301 33.23 -37.54 -38.23
C LYS A 301 33.57 -36.29 -37.43
N LYS A 302 34.51 -35.48 -37.92
CA LYS A 302 34.87 -34.20 -37.26
C LYS A 302 33.74 -33.19 -37.32
N VAL A 303 32.98 -33.15 -38.39
CA VAL A 303 31.85 -32.26 -38.53
C VAL A 303 30.68 -32.72 -37.62
N ASP A 304 30.43 -34.01 -37.55
CA ASP A 304 29.38 -34.57 -36.67
C ASP A 304 29.71 -34.34 -35.18
N GLN A 305 30.98 -34.47 -34.79
CA GLN A 305 31.46 -34.07 -33.44
C GLN A 305 31.25 -32.59 -33.16
N ALA A 306 31.61 -31.72 -34.12
CA ALA A 306 31.40 -30.28 -33.97
C ALA A 306 29.90 -29.90 -33.84
N LYS A 307 28.99 -30.61 -34.55
CA LYS A 307 27.56 -30.42 -34.41
C LYS A 307 27.08 -30.76 -33.00
N GLU A 308 27.57 -31.87 -32.44
CA GLU A 308 27.19 -32.27 -31.09
C GLU A 308 27.72 -31.32 -30.01
N GLU A 309 28.92 -30.79 -30.18
CA GLU A 309 29.49 -29.78 -29.29
C GLU A 309 28.68 -28.46 -29.34
N VAL A 310 28.30 -28.01 -30.53
CA VAL A 310 27.47 -26.81 -30.72
C VAL A 310 26.11 -27.01 -30.07
N LYS A 311 25.50 -28.17 -30.22
CA LYS A 311 24.23 -28.49 -29.58
C LYS A 311 24.32 -28.43 -28.04
N LYS A 312 25.38 -28.97 -27.46
CA LYS A 312 25.61 -28.88 -25.99
C LYS A 312 25.79 -27.44 -25.53
N LYS A 313 26.54 -26.62 -26.28
CA LYS A 313 26.70 -25.18 -26.00
C LYS A 313 25.36 -24.44 -26.05
N GLU A 314 24.52 -24.74 -27.02
CA GLU A 314 23.17 -24.15 -27.13
C GLU A 314 22.28 -24.50 -25.92
N GLU A 315 22.28 -25.75 -25.50
CA GLU A 315 21.49 -26.18 -24.36
C GLU A 315 21.96 -25.47 -23.07
N THR A 316 23.28 -25.30 -22.92
CA THR A 316 23.87 -24.57 -21.79
C THR A 316 23.45 -23.10 -21.80
N VAL A 317 23.60 -22.41 -22.92
CA VAL A 317 23.21 -20.99 -23.08
C VAL A 317 21.72 -20.80 -22.83
N LYS A 318 20.89 -21.70 -23.32
CA LYS A 318 19.43 -21.67 -23.09
C LYS A 318 19.06 -21.86 -21.61
N GLN A 319 19.80 -22.68 -20.88
CA GLN A 319 19.61 -22.84 -19.43
C GLN A 319 20.05 -21.59 -18.65
N GLU A 320 21.18 -20.99 -19.04
CA GLU A 320 21.67 -19.75 -18.43
C GLU A 320 20.71 -18.57 -18.69
N GLU A 321 20.15 -18.48 -19.89
CA GLU A 321 19.15 -17.47 -20.23
C GLU A 321 17.91 -17.58 -19.33
N LYS A 322 17.33 -18.80 -19.19
CA LYS A 322 16.17 -19.01 -18.31
C LYS A 322 16.47 -18.67 -16.86
N LYS A 323 17.67 -18.99 -16.38
CA LYS A 323 18.07 -18.62 -15.01
C LYS A 323 18.17 -17.10 -14.84
N ASN A 324 18.73 -16.42 -15.83
CA ASN A 324 18.85 -14.96 -15.80
C ASN A 324 17.46 -14.27 -15.87
N GLU A 325 16.57 -14.76 -16.72
CA GLU A 325 15.19 -14.27 -16.78
C GLU A 325 14.46 -14.42 -15.45
N GLN A 326 14.61 -15.59 -14.79
CA GLN A 326 14.00 -15.81 -13.48
C GLN A 326 14.57 -14.82 -12.44
N GLN A 327 15.88 -14.59 -12.42
CA GLN A 327 16.51 -13.63 -11.52
C GLN A 327 16.02 -12.20 -11.77
N VAL A 328 15.76 -11.81 -13.00
CA VAL A 328 15.18 -10.49 -13.34
C VAL A 328 13.75 -10.37 -12.79
N ILE A 329 12.95 -11.44 -12.88
CA ILE A 329 11.58 -11.47 -12.32
C ILE A 329 11.63 -11.36 -10.79
N ASP A 330 12.52 -12.09 -10.15
CA ASP A 330 12.66 -12.06 -8.69
C ASP A 330 13.12 -10.68 -8.21
N ASN A 331 14.03 -10.02 -8.93
CA ASN A 331 14.45 -8.65 -8.60
C ASN A 331 13.31 -7.64 -8.75
N LYS A 332 12.45 -7.78 -9.76
CA LYS A 332 11.27 -6.91 -9.88
C LYS A 332 10.31 -7.07 -8.71
N LYS A 333 10.09 -8.30 -8.24
CA LYS A 333 9.26 -8.54 -7.04
C LYS A 333 9.86 -7.88 -5.80
N LYS A 334 11.19 -8.03 -5.60
CA LYS A 334 11.88 -7.35 -4.49
C LYS A 334 11.72 -5.83 -4.55
N GLU A 335 11.79 -5.23 -5.75
CA GLU A 335 11.56 -3.79 -5.92
C GLU A 335 10.14 -3.35 -5.55
N GLU A 336 9.15 -4.14 -5.94
CA GLU A 336 7.75 -3.86 -5.58
C GLU A 336 7.55 -3.94 -4.06
N ASP A 337 8.19 -4.91 -3.41
CA ASP A 337 8.11 -5.07 -1.95
C ASP A 337 8.85 -3.93 -1.22
N VAL A 338 10.01 -3.52 -1.72
CA VAL A 338 10.74 -2.35 -1.19
C VAL A 338 9.90 -1.08 -1.33
N LYS A 339 9.24 -0.88 -2.46
CA LYS A 339 8.37 0.27 -2.67
C LYS A 339 7.19 0.30 -1.70
N LYS A 340 6.57 -0.85 -1.42
CA LYS A 340 5.50 -0.94 -0.42
C LYS A 340 6.00 -0.53 0.97
N LYS A 341 7.18 -1.04 1.37
CA LYS A 341 7.81 -0.64 2.64
C LYS A 341 8.09 0.86 2.72
N GLU A 342 8.52 1.49 1.63
CA GLU A 342 8.71 2.95 1.57
C GLU A 342 7.40 3.73 1.76
N ASP A 343 6.34 3.29 1.10
CA ASP A 343 5.02 3.92 1.23
C ASP A 343 4.49 3.79 2.69
N GLU A 344 4.75 2.66 3.34
CA GLU A 344 4.39 2.44 4.76
C GLU A 344 5.21 3.33 5.69
N VAL A 345 6.51 3.42 5.50
CA VAL A 345 7.39 4.29 6.28
C VAL A 345 7.01 5.76 6.12
N THR A 346 6.65 6.19 4.91
CA THR A 346 6.18 7.55 4.65
C THR A 346 4.90 7.87 5.43
N LYS A 347 3.94 6.95 5.48
CA LYS A 347 2.71 7.11 6.27
C LYS A 347 3.00 7.19 7.78
N LYS A 348 3.92 6.37 8.28
CA LYS A 348 4.36 6.43 9.69
C LYS A 348 4.97 7.81 10.01
N GLU A 349 5.80 8.36 9.12
CA GLU A 349 6.38 9.70 9.30
C GLU A 349 5.33 10.82 9.36
N GLU A 350 4.32 10.75 8.49
CA GLU A 350 3.22 11.72 8.52
C GLU A 350 2.46 11.64 9.85
N THR A 351 2.17 10.43 10.32
CA THR A 351 1.51 10.21 11.61
C THR A 351 2.34 10.78 12.78
N VAL A 352 3.63 10.51 12.81
CA VAL A 352 4.54 11.04 13.83
C VAL A 352 4.60 12.57 13.81
N LYS A 353 4.61 13.18 12.62
CA LYS A 353 4.57 14.66 12.50
C LYS A 353 3.26 15.25 13.06
N GLU A 354 2.15 14.59 12.84
CA GLU A 354 0.85 15.00 13.40
C GLU A 354 0.84 14.86 14.93
N GLU A 355 1.30 13.73 15.45
CA GLU A 355 1.39 13.50 16.90
C GLU A 355 2.27 14.56 17.60
N LYS A 356 3.40 14.93 17.01
CA LYS A 356 4.26 16.02 17.52
C LYS A 356 3.54 17.37 17.58
N LYS A 357 2.78 17.71 16.54
CA LYS A 357 2.00 18.96 16.53
C LYS A 357 0.92 18.95 17.62
N GLU A 358 0.26 17.82 17.82
CA GLU A 358 -0.74 17.67 18.87
C GLU A 358 -0.14 17.79 20.27
N ILE A 359 1.01 17.15 20.51
CA ILE A 359 1.72 17.25 21.80
C ILE A 359 2.12 18.70 22.08
N ALA A 360 2.71 19.38 21.09
CA ALA A 360 3.09 20.79 21.24
C ALA A 360 1.90 21.72 21.53
N ASN A 361 0.72 21.40 21.00
CA ASN A 361 -0.50 22.13 21.30
C ASN A 361 -1.01 21.85 22.72
N ASP A 362 -0.93 20.60 23.18
CA ASP A 362 -1.34 20.23 24.52
C ASP A 362 -0.41 20.81 25.60
N GLU A 363 0.90 20.89 25.32
CA GLU A 363 1.86 21.63 26.17
C GLU A 363 1.51 23.09 26.29
N LEU A 364 1.29 23.75 25.15
CA LEU A 364 0.93 25.16 25.12
C LEU A 364 -0.34 25.41 25.95
N LYS A 365 -1.36 24.57 25.81
CA LYS A 365 -2.59 24.65 26.61
C LYS A 365 -2.34 24.46 28.12
N LYS A 366 -1.41 23.56 28.48
CA LYS A 366 -1.02 23.32 29.88
C LYS A 366 -0.32 24.55 30.47
N ASP A 367 0.58 25.18 29.71
CA ASP A 367 1.30 26.38 30.15
C ASP A 367 0.38 27.62 30.25
N VAL A 368 -0.60 27.73 29.33
CA VAL A 368 -1.68 28.73 29.44
C VAL A 368 -2.50 28.56 30.72
N LYS A 369 -2.86 27.30 31.07
CA LYS A 369 -3.55 26.98 32.33
C LYS A 369 -2.72 27.35 33.56
N LYS A 370 -1.38 27.33 33.47
CA LYS A 370 -0.46 27.75 34.53
C LYS A 370 -0.26 29.27 34.61
N GLY A 371 -0.83 30.04 33.67
CA GLY A 371 -0.78 31.50 33.65
C GLY A 371 0.48 32.06 33.01
N ASP A 372 1.17 31.33 32.14
CA ASP A 372 2.33 31.85 31.40
C ASP A 372 1.87 32.85 30.31
N PRO A 373 2.21 34.17 30.42
CA PRO A 373 1.79 35.18 29.44
C PRO A 373 2.31 34.90 28.03
N LYS A 374 3.52 34.36 27.88
CA LYS A 374 4.11 34.04 26.58
C LYS A 374 3.39 32.85 25.91
N ALA A 375 2.84 31.93 26.70
CA ALA A 375 2.04 30.83 26.19
C ALA A 375 0.67 31.33 25.69
N VAL A 376 0.07 32.32 26.35
CA VAL A 376 -1.17 32.96 25.91
C VAL A 376 -0.98 33.66 24.56
N ASP A 377 0.09 34.42 24.41
CA ASP A 377 0.39 35.13 23.14
C ASP A 377 0.62 34.14 22.00
N LYS A 378 1.39 33.07 22.21
CA LYS A 378 1.61 31.99 21.21
C LYS A 378 0.33 31.24 20.85
N LEU A 379 -0.59 31.04 21.81
CA LEU A 379 -1.87 30.40 21.54
C LEU A 379 -2.74 31.29 20.66
N ASN A 380 -2.83 32.58 20.98
CA ASN A 380 -3.57 33.56 20.22
C ASN A 380 -3.02 33.71 18.78
N GLU A 381 -1.70 33.64 18.60
CA GLU A 381 -1.05 33.72 17.29
C GLU A 381 -1.36 32.45 16.47
N LYS A 382 -1.29 31.26 17.08
CA LYS A 382 -1.67 30.01 16.43
C LYS A 382 -3.16 29.95 16.07
N GLU A 383 -4.05 30.47 16.92
CA GLU A 383 -5.48 30.53 16.60
C GLU A 383 -5.75 31.46 15.42
N LYS A 384 -5.05 32.61 15.33
CA LYS A 384 -5.12 33.47 14.15
C LYS A 384 -4.60 32.82 12.88
N ASP A 385 -3.52 32.04 12.96
CA ASP A 385 -2.98 31.30 11.82
C ASP A 385 -3.87 30.15 11.40
N LEU A 386 -4.50 29.46 12.35
CA LEU A 386 -5.51 28.44 12.07
C LEU A 386 -6.74 29.03 11.40
N ALA A 387 -7.26 30.15 11.92
CA ALA A 387 -8.39 30.85 11.32
C ALA A 387 -8.10 31.31 9.88
N LYS A 388 -6.88 31.82 9.60
CA LYS A 388 -6.45 32.14 8.24
C LYS A 388 -6.39 30.91 7.34
N LYS A 389 -5.84 29.80 7.83
CA LYS A 389 -5.77 28.53 7.06
C LYS A 389 -7.15 27.92 6.82
N GLU A 390 -8.05 28.00 7.80
CA GLU A 390 -9.44 27.57 7.63
C GLU A 390 -10.17 28.43 6.60
N GLU A 391 -9.93 29.73 6.59
CA GLU A 391 -10.48 30.62 5.57
C GLU A 391 -9.91 30.34 4.18
N GLU A 392 -8.60 30.07 4.08
CA GLU A 392 -7.96 29.64 2.82
C GLU A 392 -8.44 28.29 2.34
N LEU A 393 -8.61 27.31 3.26
CA LEU A 393 -9.19 25.99 2.96
C LEU A 393 -10.64 26.13 2.50
N LYS A 394 -11.43 26.95 3.19
CA LYS A 394 -12.80 27.23 2.80
C LYS A 394 -12.89 27.89 1.42
N LYS A 395 -12.01 28.84 1.12
CA LYS A 395 -11.89 29.44 -0.23
C LYS A 395 -11.46 28.40 -1.27
N LYS A 396 -10.53 27.49 -0.93
CA LYS A 396 -10.13 26.38 -1.81
C LYS A 396 -11.26 25.37 -1.99
N GLU A 397 -12.00 25.03 -0.95
CA GLU A 397 -13.17 24.12 -1.05
C GLU A 397 -14.31 24.77 -1.83
N GLU A 398 -14.57 26.05 -1.66
CA GLU A 398 -15.55 26.79 -2.46
C GLU A 398 -15.12 26.91 -3.92
N ALA A 399 -13.82 27.11 -4.18
CA ALA A 399 -13.25 27.07 -5.54
C ALA A 399 -13.33 25.67 -6.15
N LEU A 400 -13.06 24.60 -5.37
CA LEU A 400 -13.22 23.20 -5.79
C LEU A 400 -14.69 22.85 -6.05
N LYS A 401 -15.62 23.28 -5.19
CA LYS A 401 -17.07 23.08 -5.38
C LYS A 401 -17.57 23.85 -6.60
N LYS A 402 -17.06 25.07 -6.84
CA LYS A 402 -17.35 25.85 -8.03
C LYS A 402 -16.77 25.21 -9.29
N ASN A 403 -15.55 24.66 -9.21
CA ASN A 403 -14.92 23.92 -10.31
C ASN A 403 -15.55 22.56 -10.56
N GLN A 404 -16.18 21.93 -9.55
CA GLN A 404 -16.95 20.68 -9.74
C GLN A 404 -18.33 20.92 -10.41
N ALA A 405 -18.87 22.14 -10.30
CA ALA A 405 -20.10 22.50 -11.01
C ALA A 405 -19.85 22.76 -12.50
N ASP A 406 -18.63 23.21 -12.86
CA ASP A 406 -18.26 23.57 -14.23
C ASP A 406 -17.11 22.63 -14.70
N ARG A 407 -17.44 21.40 -15.07
CA ARG A 407 -16.51 20.30 -15.40
C ARG A 407 -15.40 20.61 -16.39
N ASN A 408 -15.55 21.64 -17.19
CA ASN A 408 -14.66 21.97 -18.29
C ASN A 408 -14.02 23.36 -18.15
N VAL A 409 -13.92 23.84 -16.91
CA VAL A 409 -13.40 25.18 -16.61
C VAL A 409 -12.23 25.10 -15.64
N ILE A 410 -11.14 25.78 -15.94
CA ILE A 410 -10.00 25.98 -15.02
C ILE A 410 -9.76 27.50 -14.93
N GLY A 411 -10.04 28.08 -13.78
CA GLY A 411 -9.98 29.52 -13.61
C GLY A 411 -10.98 30.24 -14.51
N ASP A 412 -10.48 31.06 -15.42
CA ASP A 412 -11.23 31.82 -16.43
C ASP A 412 -11.20 31.17 -17.83
N LYS A 413 -10.65 29.96 -17.96
CA LYS A 413 -10.49 29.24 -19.22
C LYS A 413 -11.50 28.09 -19.33
N ILE A 414 -12.28 28.10 -20.40
CA ILE A 414 -13.20 27.00 -20.75
C ILE A 414 -12.52 26.14 -21.79
N TYR A 415 -12.48 24.82 -21.55
CA TYR A 415 -12.05 23.85 -22.55
C TYR A 415 -13.29 23.27 -23.22
N TYR A 416 -13.32 23.27 -24.54
CA TYR A 416 -14.50 22.94 -25.33
C TYR A 416 -14.14 22.11 -26.56
N LEU A 417 -14.86 21.02 -26.78
CA LEU A 417 -14.79 20.25 -28.03
C LEU A 417 -15.76 20.83 -29.06
N LYS A 418 -15.20 21.48 -30.07
CA LYS A 418 -15.96 22.02 -31.21
C LYS A 418 -15.99 20.97 -32.30
N ILE A 419 -17.19 20.56 -32.71
CA ILE A 419 -17.36 19.67 -33.88
C ILE A 419 -16.98 20.42 -35.13
N ARG A 420 -15.98 19.89 -35.86
CA ARG A 420 -15.55 20.40 -37.16
C ARG A 420 -16.27 19.66 -38.29
N GLU A 421 -16.42 18.34 -38.12
CA GLU A 421 -16.97 17.49 -39.18
C GLU A 421 -17.62 16.24 -38.58
N PHE A 422 -18.75 15.83 -39.15
CA PHE A 422 -19.38 14.54 -38.88
C PHE A 422 -18.89 13.51 -39.87
N LEU A 423 -18.38 12.40 -39.36
CA LEU A 423 -17.84 11.31 -40.13
C LEU A 423 -18.77 10.10 -40.15
N ARG A 424 -18.45 9.09 -40.93
CA ARG A 424 -19.18 7.82 -40.98
C ARG A 424 -19.17 7.12 -39.63
N ASN A 425 -20.15 6.25 -39.41
CA ASN A 425 -20.25 5.40 -38.22
C ASN A 425 -20.31 6.15 -36.87
N GLY A 426 -20.83 7.38 -36.85
CA GLY A 426 -20.96 8.19 -35.66
C GLY A 426 -19.62 8.70 -35.09
N ASN A 427 -18.60 8.78 -35.92
CA ASN A 427 -17.35 9.41 -35.59
C ASN A 427 -17.38 10.92 -35.89
N TYR A 428 -16.46 11.65 -35.30
CA TYR A 428 -16.31 13.08 -35.44
C TYR A 428 -14.86 13.43 -35.75
N ASN A 429 -14.66 14.57 -36.38
CA ASN A 429 -13.42 15.35 -36.30
C ASN A 429 -13.73 16.58 -35.42
N ASN A 430 -13.11 16.68 -34.25
CA ASN A 430 -13.30 17.77 -33.33
C ASN A 430 -12.03 18.60 -33.20
N ASP A 431 -12.20 19.89 -32.91
CA ASP A 431 -11.15 20.77 -32.40
C ASP A 431 -11.32 20.94 -30.89
N LEU A 432 -10.26 20.71 -30.11
CA LEU A 432 -10.25 21.09 -28.72
C LEU A 432 -9.83 22.56 -28.64
N CYS A 433 -10.72 23.40 -28.13
CA CYS A 433 -10.53 24.84 -28.01
C CYS A 433 -10.35 25.25 -26.55
N MET A 434 -9.49 26.24 -26.30
CA MET A 434 -9.43 26.99 -25.05
C MET A 434 -10.08 28.35 -25.28
N ILE A 435 -11.07 28.68 -24.47
CA ILE A 435 -11.87 29.90 -24.57
C ILE A 435 -11.66 30.72 -23.31
N ASP A 436 -11.42 32.02 -23.47
CA ASP A 436 -11.49 33.00 -22.39
C ASP A 436 -12.97 33.21 -22.02
N ALA A 437 -13.35 32.83 -20.80
CA ALA A 437 -14.71 32.93 -20.32
C ALA A 437 -15.20 34.39 -20.17
N ALA A 438 -14.31 35.30 -19.78
CA ALA A 438 -14.63 36.71 -19.57
C ALA A 438 -14.85 37.42 -20.91
N ASN A 439 -13.95 37.23 -21.86
CA ASN A 439 -13.96 37.91 -23.15
C ASN A 439 -14.68 37.16 -24.25
N ARG A 440 -15.08 35.89 -24.00
CA ARG A 440 -15.79 35.02 -24.95
C ARG A 440 -15.03 34.83 -26.27
N LYS A 441 -13.70 34.74 -26.20
CA LYS A 441 -12.81 34.58 -27.35
C LYS A 441 -12.06 33.26 -27.26
N ILE A 442 -11.86 32.60 -28.41
CA ILE A 442 -10.98 31.44 -28.51
C ILE A 442 -9.55 31.95 -28.35
N LEU A 443 -8.84 31.45 -27.35
CA LEU A 443 -7.44 31.72 -27.10
C LEU A 443 -6.55 30.78 -27.90
N PHE A 444 -6.95 29.51 -27.98
CA PHE A 444 -6.18 28.44 -28.62
C PHE A 444 -7.09 27.38 -29.23
N ASN A 445 -6.65 26.80 -30.36
CA ASN A 445 -7.19 25.57 -30.90
C ASN A 445 -6.09 24.52 -30.88
N SER A 446 -6.45 23.27 -30.56
CA SER A 446 -5.51 22.16 -30.65
C SER A 446 -5.10 21.92 -32.13
N ASN A 447 -3.88 21.48 -32.30
CA ASN A 447 -3.39 20.99 -33.61
C ASN A 447 -3.60 19.49 -33.80
N ILE A 448 -4.39 18.84 -32.93
CA ILE A 448 -4.69 17.40 -32.99
C ILE A 448 -5.83 17.18 -33.99
N PRO A 449 -5.59 16.64 -35.21
CA PRO A 449 -6.57 16.65 -36.31
C PRO A 449 -7.64 15.56 -36.15
N ASN A 450 -7.42 14.58 -35.31
CA ASN A 450 -8.15 13.30 -35.23
C ASN A 450 -8.87 13.07 -33.92
N ILE A 451 -9.23 14.11 -33.16
CA ILE A 451 -10.07 13.97 -31.96
C ILE A 451 -11.45 13.50 -32.43
N SER A 452 -11.80 12.26 -32.09
CA SER A 452 -13.00 11.57 -32.60
C SER A 452 -14.10 11.41 -31.55
N GLY A 453 -13.75 11.39 -30.27
CA GLY A 453 -14.73 11.26 -29.18
C GLY A 453 -15.52 12.54 -28.94
N SER A 454 -16.76 12.39 -28.46
CA SER A 454 -17.61 13.53 -28.03
C SER A 454 -17.49 13.84 -26.54
N LYS A 455 -16.71 13.07 -25.82
CA LYS A 455 -16.51 13.19 -24.37
C LYS A 455 -15.02 13.40 -24.08
N TYR A 456 -14.76 14.16 -23.07
CA TYR A 456 -13.44 14.44 -22.53
C TYR A 456 -13.57 14.82 -21.05
N ASP A 457 -12.49 14.74 -20.31
CA ASP A 457 -12.46 15.18 -18.93
C ASP A 457 -11.11 15.79 -18.58
N LEU A 458 -11.10 16.68 -17.57
CA LEU A 458 -9.90 17.33 -17.06
C LEU A 458 -9.23 16.41 -16.04
N PHE A 459 -8.00 16.06 -16.31
CA PHE A 459 -7.15 15.26 -15.44
C PHE A 459 -6.06 16.14 -14.82
N ALA A 460 -5.44 15.70 -13.72
CA ALA A 460 -4.39 16.49 -13.05
C ALA A 460 -3.26 16.83 -14.03
N GLU A 461 -2.86 15.87 -14.85
CA GLU A 461 -1.76 15.96 -15.79
C GLU A 461 -2.14 16.62 -17.13
N GLY A 462 -3.43 16.74 -17.47
CA GLY A 462 -3.83 17.27 -18.77
C GLY A 462 -5.33 17.17 -19.02
N ILE A 463 -5.70 17.10 -20.28
CA ILE A 463 -7.07 16.87 -20.77
C ILE A 463 -7.09 15.50 -21.46
N VAL A 464 -7.96 14.61 -21.05
CA VAL A 464 -8.09 13.29 -21.69
C VAL A 464 -9.17 13.36 -22.77
N VAL A 465 -8.78 13.04 -23.99
CA VAL A 465 -9.66 12.97 -25.17
C VAL A 465 -9.56 11.60 -25.82
N ILE A 466 -10.49 11.28 -26.72
CA ILE A 466 -10.43 10.09 -27.56
C ILE A 466 -10.00 10.50 -28.96
N THR A 467 -8.90 9.94 -29.46
CA THR A 467 -8.38 10.19 -30.80
C THR A 467 -8.50 8.94 -31.66
N ARG A 468 -8.70 9.13 -32.94
CA ARG A 468 -8.69 8.07 -33.94
C ARG A 468 -7.26 7.79 -34.42
N VAL A 469 -6.94 6.51 -34.61
CA VAL A 469 -5.61 6.06 -35.05
C VAL A 469 -5.59 5.74 -36.52
N ASP A 470 -6.68 5.16 -37.06
CA ASP A 470 -6.77 4.68 -38.44
C ASP A 470 -7.73 5.53 -39.29
N ASN A 471 -7.64 5.35 -40.63
CA ASN A 471 -8.54 5.98 -41.59
C ASN A 471 -9.83 5.17 -41.81
N GLU A 472 -9.94 3.98 -41.24
CA GLU A 472 -11.11 3.09 -41.34
C GLU A 472 -12.12 3.32 -40.19
N TYR A 473 -11.79 4.17 -39.24
CA TYR A 473 -12.62 4.52 -38.09
C TYR A 473 -12.87 3.36 -37.11
N THR A 474 -11.95 2.38 -37.07
CA THR A 474 -12.08 1.17 -36.25
C THR A 474 -11.29 1.24 -34.97
N GLU A 475 -10.18 1.97 -34.94
CA GLU A 475 -9.28 2.07 -33.81
C GLU A 475 -9.23 3.49 -33.24
N HIS A 476 -9.41 3.55 -31.91
CA HIS A 476 -9.36 4.78 -31.13
C HIS A 476 -8.53 4.59 -29.87
N ARG A 477 -7.95 5.68 -29.37
CA ARG A 477 -7.09 5.65 -28.17
C ARG A 477 -7.45 6.79 -27.24
N LEU A 478 -7.19 6.61 -25.94
CA LEU A 478 -7.11 7.75 -25.02
C LEU A 478 -5.85 8.55 -25.36
N THR A 479 -5.99 9.87 -25.39
CA THR A 479 -4.88 10.79 -25.58
C THR A 479 -4.91 11.86 -24.51
N LEU A 480 -3.79 12.04 -23.82
CA LEU A 480 -3.57 13.12 -22.86
C LEU A 480 -3.06 14.35 -23.60
N VAL A 481 -3.70 15.48 -23.39
CA VAL A 481 -3.44 16.76 -24.04
C VAL A 481 -2.99 17.78 -23.02
N ASP A 482 -1.97 18.56 -23.33
CA ASP A 482 -1.47 19.67 -22.50
C ASP A 482 -2.54 20.75 -22.30
N LYS A 483 -2.71 21.24 -21.08
CA LYS A 483 -3.74 22.23 -20.73
C LYS A 483 -3.48 23.61 -21.30
N GLU A 484 -2.22 23.97 -21.49
CA GLU A 484 -1.85 25.32 -21.91
C GLU A 484 -1.64 25.39 -23.43
N LYS A 485 -0.95 24.40 -23.98
CA LYS A 485 -0.57 24.36 -25.41
C LYS A 485 -1.54 23.60 -26.28
N LEU A 486 -2.45 22.82 -25.69
CA LEU A 486 -3.39 21.92 -26.36
C LEU A 486 -2.71 20.95 -27.36
N THR A 487 -1.48 20.55 -27.06
CA THR A 487 -0.71 19.55 -27.83
C THR A 487 -0.80 18.18 -27.18
N SER A 488 -0.69 17.11 -27.96
CA SER A 488 -0.66 15.74 -27.43
C SER A 488 0.59 15.51 -26.60
N LEU A 489 0.41 15.08 -25.36
CA LEU A 489 1.48 14.67 -24.44
C LEU A 489 1.75 13.18 -24.58
N LYS A 490 0.69 12.38 -24.67
CA LYS A 490 0.77 10.91 -24.65
C LYS A 490 -0.49 10.29 -25.24
N THR A 491 -0.33 9.15 -25.91
CA THR A 491 -1.44 8.35 -26.43
C THR A 491 -1.33 6.92 -25.87
N GLY A 492 -2.44 6.39 -25.38
CA GLY A 492 -2.54 5.02 -24.87
C GLY A 492 -2.50 3.98 -26.00
N THR A 493 -2.46 2.71 -25.63
CA THR A 493 -2.35 1.58 -26.56
C THR A 493 -3.65 0.80 -26.76
N ASP A 494 -4.58 0.92 -25.81
CA ASP A 494 -5.81 0.13 -25.80
C ASP A 494 -6.88 0.73 -26.72
N ASN A 495 -7.65 -0.13 -27.40
CA ASN A 495 -8.71 0.31 -28.30
C ASN A 495 -9.94 0.75 -27.48
N ILE A 496 -10.31 2.01 -27.61
CA ILE A 496 -11.40 2.66 -26.89
C ILE A 496 -12.61 2.82 -27.81
N PHE A 497 -13.80 2.59 -27.28
CA PHE A 497 -15.02 2.89 -28.03
C PHE A 497 -15.12 4.40 -28.30
N HIS A 498 -15.27 4.82 -29.53
CA HIS A 498 -15.26 6.25 -29.92
C HIS A 498 -16.36 7.10 -29.26
N ARG A 499 -17.48 6.50 -28.84
CA ARG A 499 -18.55 7.17 -28.07
C ARG A 499 -18.48 6.91 -26.58
N SER A 500 -17.36 6.34 -26.08
CA SER A 500 -17.17 6.13 -24.67
C SER A 500 -17.33 7.41 -23.88
N PHE A 501 -17.88 7.30 -22.66
CA PHE A 501 -17.62 8.31 -21.64
C PHE A 501 -16.11 8.35 -21.32
N VAL A 502 -15.65 9.47 -20.82
CA VAL A 502 -14.36 9.62 -20.16
C VAL A 502 -14.68 10.18 -18.77
N GLU A 503 -14.48 9.39 -17.74
CA GLU A 503 -14.77 9.78 -16.35
C GLU A 503 -13.50 9.62 -15.51
N ILE A 504 -13.17 10.66 -14.74
CA ILE A 504 -12.01 10.64 -13.85
C ILE A 504 -12.48 10.53 -12.42
N ARG A 505 -11.99 9.51 -11.70
CA ARG A 505 -12.29 9.26 -10.29
C ARG A 505 -11.05 8.75 -9.57
N ASP A 506 -10.74 9.32 -8.41
CA ASP A 506 -9.65 8.90 -7.53
C ASP A 506 -8.29 8.78 -8.25
N GLY A 507 -8.01 9.69 -9.21
CA GLY A 507 -6.78 9.68 -9.99
C GLY A 507 -6.71 8.61 -11.09
N PHE A 508 -7.84 7.98 -11.43
CA PHE A 508 -7.94 7.00 -12.52
C PHE A 508 -8.97 7.44 -13.57
N ILE A 509 -8.73 7.02 -14.80
CA ILE A 509 -9.58 7.29 -15.94
C ILE A 509 -10.41 6.03 -16.22
N PHE A 510 -11.72 6.20 -16.36
CA PHE A 510 -12.65 5.14 -16.73
C PHE A 510 -13.19 5.39 -18.12
N ALA A 511 -13.09 4.38 -18.99
CA ALA A 511 -13.57 4.44 -20.36
C ALA A 511 -13.99 3.05 -20.86
N ILE A 512 -14.74 2.98 -21.95
CA ILE A 512 -15.17 1.74 -22.57
C ILE A 512 -14.07 1.23 -23.50
N VAL A 513 -13.50 0.08 -23.16
CA VAL A 513 -12.58 -0.68 -24.02
C VAL A 513 -13.38 -1.45 -25.05
N LYS A 514 -13.01 -1.35 -26.32
CA LYS A 514 -13.57 -2.12 -27.42
C LYS A 514 -12.62 -3.25 -27.81
N ASP A 515 -13.11 -4.48 -27.71
CA ASP A 515 -12.41 -5.69 -28.12
C ASP A 515 -13.25 -6.40 -29.18
N LYS A 516 -12.88 -6.24 -30.45
CA LYS A 516 -13.70 -6.60 -31.61
C LYS A 516 -15.08 -5.92 -31.53
N ASP A 517 -16.15 -6.70 -31.41
CA ASP A 517 -17.53 -6.20 -31.28
C ASP A 517 -18.07 -6.26 -29.85
N GLN A 518 -17.16 -6.40 -28.87
CA GLN A 518 -17.50 -6.49 -27.47
C GLN A 518 -16.99 -5.26 -26.71
N TYR A 519 -17.72 -4.88 -25.67
CA TYR A 519 -17.45 -3.70 -24.86
C TYR A 519 -17.22 -4.08 -23.41
N PHE A 520 -16.21 -3.48 -22.80
CA PHE A 520 -15.80 -3.72 -21.43
C PHE A 520 -15.53 -2.39 -20.72
N LEU A 521 -15.75 -2.33 -19.41
CA LEU A 521 -15.26 -1.20 -18.63
C LEU A 521 -13.75 -1.34 -18.42
N GLY A 522 -13.00 -0.31 -18.77
CA GLY A 522 -11.57 -0.18 -18.51
C GLY A 522 -11.28 0.89 -17.47
N ARG A 523 -10.28 0.64 -16.62
CA ARG A 523 -9.69 1.59 -15.67
C ARG A 523 -8.23 1.80 -16.05
N PHE A 524 -7.85 3.06 -16.23
CA PHE A 524 -6.54 3.45 -16.71
C PHE A 524 -5.84 4.33 -15.67
N ASP A 525 -4.52 4.23 -15.60
CA ASP A 525 -3.68 5.09 -14.78
C ASP A 525 -3.37 6.44 -15.49
N LYS A 526 -2.61 7.30 -14.81
CA LYS A 526 -2.14 8.58 -15.36
C LYS A 526 -1.28 8.44 -16.61
N ASP A 527 -0.73 7.25 -16.82
CA ASP A 527 0.08 6.92 -17.99
C ASP A 527 -0.74 6.34 -19.15
N LEU A 528 -2.07 6.38 -19.04
CA LEU A 528 -3.02 5.82 -19.99
C LEU A 528 -2.86 4.30 -20.19
N LYS A 529 -2.28 3.60 -19.23
CA LYS A 529 -2.18 2.14 -19.23
C LYS A 529 -3.42 1.52 -18.58
N LEU A 530 -3.96 0.50 -19.20
CA LEU A 530 -5.07 -0.28 -18.65
C LEU A 530 -4.60 -1.03 -17.39
N THR A 531 -5.16 -0.67 -16.24
CA THR A 531 -4.84 -1.28 -14.93
C THR A 531 -5.87 -2.33 -14.52
N ALA A 532 -7.11 -2.20 -15.00
CA ALA A 532 -8.17 -3.18 -14.79
C ALA A 532 -9.17 -3.14 -15.95
N LYS A 533 -9.76 -4.30 -16.28
CA LYS A 533 -10.83 -4.46 -17.28
C LYS A 533 -11.91 -5.36 -16.69
N SER A 534 -13.18 -5.00 -16.87
CA SER A 534 -14.31 -5.83 -16.41
C SER A 534 -14.29 -7.19 -17.11
N GLU A 535 -14.61 -8.25 -16.36
CA GLU A 535 -14.72 -9.59 -16.91
C GLU A 535 -15.99 -9.77 -17.74
N ARG A 536 -17.05 -9.06 -17.36
CA ARG A 536 -18.34 -9.11 -18.02
C ARG A 536 -18.48 -8.02 -19.06
N ARG A 537 -19.17 -8.34 -20.14
CA ARG A 537 -19.50 -7.40 -21.22
C ARG A 537 -20.51 -6.36 -20.73
N ILE A 538 -20.34 -5.16 -21.22
CA ILE A 538 -21.21 -4.01 -20.91
C ILE A 538 -21.90 -3.51 -22.16
N SER A 539 -22.97 -2.76 -21.99
CA SER A 539 -23.62 -2.04 -23.08
C SER A 539 -22.72 -0.91 -23.60
N GLN A 540 -22.62 -0.77 -24.92
CA GLN A 540 -21.87 0.35 -25.52
C GLN A 540 -22.47 1.73 -25.16
N ASP A 541 -23.78 1.80 -24.93
CA ASP A 541 -24.53 3.03 -24.64
C ASP A 541 -24.86 3.10 -23.14
N THR A 542 -23.93 2.70 -22.30
CA THR A 542 -24.13 2.67 -20.84
C THR A 542 -23.83 4.01 -20.19
N PHE A 543 -24.44 4.21 -19.01
CA PHE A 543 -24.05 5.23 -18.06
C PHE A 543 -23.15 4.61 -16.98
N LEU A 544 -22.37 5.46 -16.30
CA LEU A 544 -21.49 5.08 -15.23
C LEU A 544 -21.90 5.81 -13.96
N THR A 545 -22.10 5.08 -12.87
CA THR A 545 -22.40 5.65 -11.56
C THR A 545 -21.45 5.07 -10.52
N PHE A 546 -20.82 5.93 -9.72
CA PHE A 546 -19.95 5.55 -8.60
C PHE A 546 -20.69 5.74 -7.28
N TYR A 547 -20.62 4.74 -6.41
CA TYR A 547 -21.08 4.84 -5.04
C TYR A 547 -20.16 4.06 -4.11
N GLY A 548 -19.47 4.76 -3.23
CA GLY A 548 -18.44 4.16 -2.37
C GLY A 548 -17.34 3.46 -3.18
N ASP A 549 -17.11 2.19 -2.90
CA ASP A 549 -16.14 1.34 -3.59
C ASP A 549 -16.71 0.60 -4.80
N TYR A 550 -17.91 0.96 -5.24
CA TYR A 550 -18.62 0.28 -6.31
C TYR A 550 -18.85 1.16 -7.54
N VAL A 551 -18.91 0.48 -8.67
CA VAL A 551 -19.29 1.04 -9.97
C VAL A 551 -20.51 0.31 -10.48
N TYR A 552 -21.54 1.08 -10.85
CA TYR A 552 -22.79 0.60 -11.43
C TYR A 552 -22.80 0.91 -12.92
N ILE A 553 -23.03 -0.11 -13.74
CA ILE A 553 -22.94 0.01 -15.20
C ILE A 553 -23.92 -0.97 -15.88
N ASN A 554 -24.50 -0.58 -17.01
CA ASN A 554 -25.40 -1.46 -17.74
C ASN A 554 -24.65 -2.59 -18.45
N SER A 555 -25.11 -3.81 -18.26
CA SER A 555 -24.67 -4.98 -19.02
C SER A 555 -25.30 -5.03 -20.41
N GLU A 556 -24.77 -5.88 -21.26
CA GLU A 556 -25.29 -6.16 -22.60
C GLU A 556 -26.74 -6.73 -22.56
N ASP A 557 -27.08 -7.49 -21.51
CA ASP A 557 -28.40 -8.08 -21.27
C ASP A 557 -29.37 -7.16 -20.50
N LYS A 558 -29.12 -5.85 -20.48
CA LYS A 558 -29.97 -4.78 -19.90
C LYS A 558 -30.14 -4.86 -18.38
N LYS A 559 -29.23 -5.50 -17.67
CA LYS A 559 -29.14 -5.49 -16.21
C LYS A 559 -28.12 -4.46 -15.75
N ILE A 560 -28.08 -4.19 -14.45
CA ILE A 560 -27.06 -3.32 -13.85
C ILE A 560 -26.01 -4.20 -13.20
N LEU A 561 -24.79 -4.16 -13.70
CA LEU A 561 -23.64 -4.80 -13.05
C LEU A 561 -23.13 -3.90 -11.93
N VAL A 562 -22.80 -4.51 -10.81
CA VAL A 562 -22.08 -3.89 -9.70
C VAL A 562 -20.65 -4.45 -9.72
N LEU A 563 -19.67 -3.58 -9.92
CA LEU A 563 -18.27 -3.93 -9.98
C LEU A 563 -17.51 -3.25 -8.84
N ASN A 564 -16.42 -3.84 -8.38
CA ASN A 564 -15.49 -3.16 -7.48
C ASN A 564 -14.74 -2.06 -8.26
N LYS A 565 -14.68 -0.85 -7.73
CA LYS A 565 -14.07 0.32 -8.38
C LYS A 565 -12.55 0.18 -8.58
N ALA A 566 -11.87 -0.55 -7.69
CA ALA A 566 -10.41 -0.65 -7.73
C ALA A 566 -9.89 -1.63 -8.79
N ASP A 567 -10.54 -2.77 -8.97
CA ASP A 567 -10.07 -3.84 -9.86
C ASP A 567 -11.09 -4.29 -10.91
N LEU A 568 -12.28 -3.66 -10.93
CA LEU A 568 -13.40 -3.93 -11.84
C LEU A 568 -13.93 -5.38 -11.79
N LYS A 569 -13.63 -6.10 -10.70
CA LYS A 569 -14.19 -7.44 -10.49
C LYS A 569 -15.69 -7.37 -10.25
N PHE A 570 -16.37 -8.39 -10.74
CA PHE A 570 -17.80 -8.55 -10.56
C PHE A 570 -18.15 -8.79 -9.09
N ILE A 571 -19.11 -8.02 -8.57
CA ILE A 571 -19.65 -8.15 -7.21
C ILE A 571 -21.08 -8.68 -7.27
N ASP A 572 -21.97 -8.02 -8.05
CA ASP A 572 -23.39 -8.35 -8.08
C ASP A 572 -24.05 -7.91 -9.38
N VAL A 573 -25.28 -8.34 -9.61
CA VAL A 573 -26.14 -7.91 -10.72
C VAL A 573 -27.53 -7.57 -10.22
N ILE A 574 -27.99 -6.36 -10.55
CA ILE A 574 -29.32 -5.90 -10.23
C ILE A 574 -30.20 -6.06 -11.48
N ASP A 575 -31.27 -6.80 -11.33
CA ASP A 575 -32.30 -6.95 -12.36
C ASP A 575 -33.37 -5.85 -12.17
N PRO A 576 -33.42 -4.83 -13.04
CA PRO A 576 -34.34 -3.71 -12.87
C PRO A 576 -35.81 -4.12 -13.04
N THR A 577 -36.09 -5.32 -13.52
CA THR A 577 -37.47 -5.83 -13.63
C THR A 577 -38.00 -6.41 -12.31
N LYS A 578 -37.09 -6.69 -11.35
CA LYS A 578 -37.44 -7.21 -10.03
C LYS A 578 -37.50 -6.06 -9.02
N ILE A 579 -38.61 -5.35 -9.00
CA ILE A 579 -38.86 -4.34 -7.97
C ILE A 579 -39.27 -5.09 -6.70
N SER A 580 -38.48 -5.02 -5.62
CA SER A 580 -38.92 -5.48 -4.32
C SER A 580 -40.03 -4.55 -3.83
N SER A 581 -41.26 -5.05 -3.78
CA SER A 581 -42.36 -4.37 -3.05
C SER A 581 -41.91 -4.24 -1.59
N LYS A 582 -41.78 -3.03 -1.12
CA LYS A 582 -41.66 -2.71 0.31
C LYS A 582 -42.95 -2.97 1.02
#